data_62c5810cf779f460cf93e16c74f007f0
#
_entry.id   62c5810cf779f460cf93e16c74f007f0
#
_cell.length_a   1.000
_cell.length_b   1.000
_cell.length_c   1.000
_cell.angle_alpha   90.00
_cell.angle_beta   90.00
_cell.angle_gamma   90.00
#
_symmetry.space_group_name_H-M   'P 1'
#
loop_
_entity.id
_entity.type
_entity.pdbx_description
1 polymer ?
#
loop_
_entity_poly.entity_id
_entity_poly.type
_entity_poly.pdbx_seq_one_letter_code
_entity_poly.pdbx_strand_id
1 'polypeptide(L)'
;NMVLVSRDGQQWSPPPLASLEHRADLPHTGLAQVLTSAYNGADWRRNILWVKERFFVVFDEVQAREAGDYDLECLWRSLGRVSLSPTRFTVDQAGQDFSIEGTDGAACVVREQWEGQGSNYYASYPYSNDGLVKVLRQHRRLPLQAGQRAVFSNLLHTHEGAAPTLKAERVADNAMLISGASGKWLAGVGRIDLPGVLRTDAALWLVSDSD
;
A
#
# COMPACT_ATOMS: atom_id res chain seq x y z
N ASN A 1 -7.79 -5.71 -2.57
CA ASN A 1 -6.57 -4.96 -2.29
C ASN A 1 -5.49 -5.94 -1.82
N MET A 2 -4.52 -6.25 -2.67
CA MET A 2 -3.56 -7.32 -2.44
C MET A 2 -2.31 -7.13 -3.30
N VAL A 3 -1.25 -7.87 -2.99
CA VAL A 3 -0.14 -8.06 -3.90
C VAL A 3 -0.31 -9.40 -4.63
N LEU A 4 -0.19 -9.37 -5.94
CA LEU A 4 -0.02 -10.59 -6.75
C LEU A 4 1.47 -10.83 -6.90
N VAL A 5 1.88 -12.07 -6.69
CA VAL A 5 3.26 -12.52 -6.83
C VAL A 5 3.32 -13.56 -7.93
N SER A 6 4.12 -13.31 -8.97
CA SER A 6 4.53 -14.30 -9.96
C SER A 6 6.03 -14.49 -9.88
N ARG A 7 6.51 -15.70 -10.15
CA ARG A 7 7.94 -16.03 -10.23
C ARG A 7 8.21 -16.84 -11.48
N ASP A 8 9.23 -16.46 -12.25
CA ASP A 8 9.68 -17.14 -13.47
C ASP A 8 8.55 -17.35 -14.49
N GLY A 9 7.64 -16.38 -14.58
CA GLY A 9 6.46 -16.40 -15.45
C GLY A 9 5.31 -17.29 -14.97
N GLN A 10 5.42 -17.88 -13.78
CA GLN A 10 4.35 -18.70 -13.20
C GLN A 10 3.58 -17.89 -12.15
N GLN A 11 2.27 -17.85 -12.27
CA GLN A 11 1.36 -17.23 -11.32
C GLN A 11 0.39 -18.27 -10.76
N TRP A 12 0.39 -18.45 -9.46
CA TRP A 12 -0.51 -19.34 -8.76
C TRP A 12 -1.47 -18.51 -7.91
N SER A 13 -2.60 -19.11 -7.59
CA SER A 13 -3.57 -18.45 -6.72
C SER A 13 -2.95 -18.12 -5.36
N PRO A 14 -3.24 -16.95 -4.79
CA PRO A 14 -2.77 -16.62 -3.45
C PRO A 14 -3.29 -17.65 -2.45
N PRO A 15 -2.51 -17.95 -1.39
CA PRO A 15 -2.99 -18.79 -0.29
C PRO A 15 -4.31 -18.24 0.27
N PRO A 16 -5.25 -19.12 0.66
CA PRO A 16 -6.58 -18.69 1.12
C PRO A 16 -6.57 -18.02 2.49
N LEU A 17 -5.49 -18.19 3.24
CA LEU A 17 -5.36 -17.71 4.61
C LEU A 17 -4.09 -16.89 4.78
N ALA A 18 -4.19 -15.86 5.62
CA ALA A 18 -3.08 -15.08 6.13
C ALA A 18 -3.08 -15.10 7.66
N SER A 19 -1.92 -14.99 8.28
CA SER A 19 -1.76 -14.91 9.73
C SER A 19 -1.57 -13.49 10.18
N LEU A 20 -2.27 -13.09 11.24
CA LEU A 20 -2.00 -11.84 11.95
C LEU A 20 -0.79 -12.07 12.86
N GLU A 21 0.35 -11.42 12.55
CA GLU A 21 1.57 -11.55 13.35
C GLU A 21 1.59 -10.59 14.53
N HIS A 22 1.26 -9.32 14.26
CA HIS A 22 1.29 -8.27 15.28
C HIS A 22 0.11 -7.31 15.12
N ARG A 23 -0.38 -6.80 16.23
CA ARG A 23 -1.34 -5.69 16.29
C ARG A 23 -1.12 -4.84 17.52
N ALA A 24 -1.40 -3.55 17.41
CA ALA A 24 -1.55 -2.66 18.56
C ALA A 24 -2.63 -1.61 18.26
N ASP A 25 -3.30 -1.18 19.30
CA ASP A 25 -4.27 -0.09 19.28
C ASP A 25 -3.92 0.87 20.41
N LEU A 26 -3.33 2.00 20.05
CA LEU A 26 -2.90 3.07 20.96
C LEU A 26 -3.85 4.27 20.83
N PRO A 27 -3.84 5.25 21.74
CA PRO A 27 -4.76 6.39 21.69
C PRO A 27 -4.79 7.11 20.34
N HIS A 28 -3.62 7.36 19.73
CA HIS A 28 -3.48 8.14 18.50
C HIS A 28 -3.03 7.33 17.28
N THR A 29 -2.63 6.08 17.48
CA THR A 29 -2.11 5.23 16.41
C THR A 29 -2.60 3.80 16.55
N GLY A 30 -2.67 3.11 15.42
CA GLY A 30 -2.91 1.69 15.37
C GLY A 30 -1.93 1.01 14.42
N LEU A 31 -1.68 -0.26 14.62
CA LEU A 31 -0.90 -1.06 13.69
C LEU A 31 -1.46 -2.48 13.54
N ALA A 32 -1.27 -3.04 12.35
CA ALA A 32 -1.49 -4.46 12.07
C ALA A 32 -0.41 -4.95 11.11
N GLN A 33 0.10 -6.14 11.37
CA GLN A 33 1.03 -6.84 10.50
C GLN A 33 0.47 -8.22 10.17
N VAL A 34 0.32 -8.50 8.88
CA VAL A 34 -0.30 -9.72 8.35
C VAL A 34 0.65 -10.40 7.40
N LEU A 35 0.83 -11.71 7.54
CA LEU A 35 1.70 -12.53 6.72
C LEU A 35 0.89 -13.52 5.88
N THR A 36 1.17 -13.54 4.58
CA THR A 36 0.83 -14.62 3.65
C THR A 36 2.13 -15.35 3.29
N SER A 37 2.32 -16.54 3.86
CA SER A 37 3.57 -17.28 3.72
C SER A 37 3.56 -18.19 2.50
N ALA A 38 4.77 -18.48 1.96
CA ALA A 38 5.00 -19.42 0.85
C ALA A 38 4.17 -19.12 -0.42
N TYR A 39 3.95 -17.84 -0.71
CA TYR A 39 3.19 -17.41 -1.87
C TYR A 39 4.12 -17.27 -3.09
N ASN A 40 4.09 -18.25 -3.99
CA ASN A 40 4.90 -18.32 -5.21
C ASN A 40 6.42 -18.14 -4.95
N GLY A 41 6.94 -18.81 -3.91
CA GLY A 41 8.35 -18.74 -3.55
C GLY A 41 8.74 -17.50 -2.75
N ALA A 42 7.78 -16.75 -2.24
CA ALA A 42 7.98 -15.58 -1.38
C ALA A 42 7.07 -15.59 -0.15
N ASP A 43 7.39 -14.74 0.80
CA ASP A 43 6.51 -14.32 1.88
C ASP A 43 6.02 -12.90 1.59
N TRP A 44 4.71 -12.69 1.59
CA TRP A 44 4.12 -11.36 1.50
C TRP A 44 3.63 -10.92 2.86
N ARG A 45 4.20 -9.83 3.36
CA ARG A 45 3.81 -9.20 4.62
C ARG A 45 3.19 -7.83 4.34
N ARG A 46 1.94 -7.62 4.76
CA ARG A 46 1.29 -6.32 4.76
C ARG A 46 1.39 -5.69 6.13
N ASN A 47 1.98 -4.52 6.19
CA ASN A 47 2.13 -3.71 7.38
C ASN A 47 1.24 -2.48 7.24
N ILE A 48 0.31 -2.31 8.18
CA ILE A 48 -0.61 -1.18 8.19
C ILE A 48 -0.32 -0.35 9.44
N LEU A 49 0.02 0.90 9.24
CA LEU A 49 0.09 1.93 10.28
C LEU A 49 -1.10 2.88 10.09
N TRP A 50 -1.81 3.15 11.15
CA TRP A 50 -2.93 4.08 11.18
C TRP A 50 -2.61 5.24 12.12
N VAL A 51 -2.47 6.45 11.59
CA VAL A 51 -2.56 7.67 12.38
C VAL A 51 -4.03 8.04 12.42
N LYS A 52 -4.67 7.85 13.59
CA LYS A 52 -6.12 7.93 13.76
C LYS A 52 -6.65 9.28 13.29
N GLU A 53 -7.79 9.25 12.58
CA GLU A 53 -8.47 10.42 12.01
C GLU A 53 -7.69 11.17 10.92
N ARG A 54 -6.51 10.67 10.50
CA ARG A 54 -5.65 11.37 9.55
C ARG A 54 -5.32 10.55 8.31
N PHE A 55 -4.64 9.41 8.47
CA PHE A 55 -4.18 8.61 7.35
C PHE A 55 -3.78 7.18 7.74
N PHE A 56 -3.63 6.36 6.72
CA PHE A 56 -2.97 5.07 6.82
C PHE A 56 -1.69 5.07 6.00
N VAL A 57 -0.66 4.38 6.49
CA VAL A 57 0.51 3.99 5.71
C VAL A 57 0.51 2.49 5.57
N VAL A 58 0.65 2.01 4.35
CA VAL A 58 0.71 0.58 4.05
C VAL A 58 2.03 0.26 3.38
N PHE A 59 2.80 -0.62 4.02
CA PHE A 59 3.98 -1.23 3.42
C PHE A 59 3.67 -2.68 3.09
N ASP A 60 3.74 -3.02 1.81
CA ASP A 60 3.67 -4.39 1.34
C ASP A 60 5.08 -4.90 1.04
N GLU A 61 5.60 -5.76 1.90
CA GLU A 61 6.90 -6.39 1.73
C GLU A 61 6.74 -7.77 1.08
N VAL A 62 7.44 -7.99 -0.02
CA VAL A 62 7.58 -9.31 -0.63
C VAL A 62 9.02 -9.77 -0.44
N GLN A 63 9.22 -10.76 0.43
CA GLN A 63 10.53 -11.34 0.69
C GLN A 63 10.66 -12.67 -0.04
N ALA A 64 11.62 -12.76 -0.95
CA ALA A 64 11.91 -14.00 -1.68
C ALA A 64 12.40 -15.09 -0.72
N ARG A 65 11.79 -16.26 -0.73
CA ARG A 65 12.29 -17.51 -0.13
C ARG A 65 13.22 -18.23 -1.08
N GLU A 66 12.95 -18.10 -2.37
CA GLU A 66 13.68 -18.74 -3.45
C GLU A 66 14.15 -17.67 -4.43
N ALA A 67 15.32 -17.85 -5.04
CA ALA A 67 15.77 -16.96 -6.09
C ALA A 67 14.89 -17.10 -7.35
N GLY A 68 14.71 -16.01 -8.11
CA GLY A 68 13.95 -16.03 -9.34
C GLY A 68 13.67 -14.62 -9.90
N ASP A 69 13.05 -14.59 -11.08
CA ASP A 69 12.53 -13.39 -11.69
C ASP A 69 11.10 -13.15 -11.19
N TYR A 70 10.94 -12.17 -10.31
CA TYR A 70 9.66 -11.82 -9.72
C TYR A 70 8.94 -10.75 -10.53
N ASP A 71 7.65 -10.98 -10.76
CA ASP A 71 6.70 -10.01 -11.29
C ASP A 71 5.65 -9.75 -10.21
N LEU A 72 5.63 -8.52 -9.68
CA LEU A 72 4.87 -8.12 -8.50
C LEU A 72 3.85 -7.05 -8.87
N GLU A 73 2.59 -7.24 -8.48
CA GLU A 73 1.53 -6.26 -8.69
C GLU A 73 0.82 -5.94 -7.38
N CYS A 74 0.99 -4.71 -6.87
CA CYS A 74 0.19 -4.20 -5.77
C CYS A 74 -1.11 -3.60 -6.33
N LEU A 75 -2.24 -4.17 -5.96
CA LEU A 75 -3.56 -3.82 -6.49
C LEU A 75 -4.41 -3.12 -5.44
N TRP A 76 -5.01 -1.99 -5.84
CA TRP A 76 -6.01 -1.27 -5.06
C TRP A 76 -7.28 -1.14 -5.89
N ARG A 77 -8.40 -1.60 -5.33
CA ARG A 77 -9.70 -1.58 -5.99
C ARG A 77 -10.61 -0.58 -5.30
N SER A 78 -11.31 0.20 -6.10
CA SER A 78 -12.28 1.18 -5.62
C SER A 78 -13.44 1.34 -6.59
N LEU A 79 -14.52 1.92 -6.09
CA LEU A 79 -15.65 2.43 -6.86
C LEU A 79 -15.59 3.97 -6.84
N GLY A 80 -16.14 4.61 -7.85
CA GLY A 80 -16.17 6.06 -7.94
C GLY A 80 -15.45 6.61 -9.17
N ARG A 81 -15.40 7.93 -9.28
CA ARG A 81 -14.64 8.59 -10.34
C ARG A 81 -13.16 8.67 -9.99
N VAL A 82 -12.32 8.30 -10.93
CA VAL A 82 -10.88 8.23 -10.72
C VAL A 82 -10.16 9.35 -11.45
N SER A 83 -9.21 9.97 -10.77
CA SER A 83 -8.15 10.76 -11.38
C SER A 83 -6.79 10.16 -11.05
N LEU A 84 -5.87 10.17 -12.02
CA LEU A 84 -4.54 9.58 -11.90
C LEU A 84 -3.47 10.61 -12.20
N SER A 85 -2.47 10.67 -11.34
CA SER A 85 -1.19 11.33 -11.59
C SER A 85 -0.05 10.31 -11.47
N PRO A 86 1.20 10.64 -11.82
CA PRO A 86 2.30 9.68 -11.82
C PRO A 86 2.52 8.94 -10.48
N THR A 87 2.18 9.58 -9.36
CA THR A 87 2.41 9.02 -8.01
C THR A 87 1.14 8.89 -7.17
N ARG A 88 -0.01 9.37 -7.68
CA ARG A 88 -1.24 9.44 -6.91
C ARG A 88 -2.44 8.94 -7.72
N PHE A 89 -3.25 8.16 -7.06
CA PHE A 89 -4.57 7.71 -7.47
C PHE A 89 -5.60 8.33 -6.54
N THR A 90 -6.51 9.14 -7.07
CA THR A 90 -7.58 9.77 -6.30
C THR A 90 -8.92 9.27 -6.80
N VAL A 91 -9.80 8.94 -5.88
CA VAL A 91 -11.16 8.47 -6.14
C VAL A 91 -12.15 9.42 -5.47
N ASP A 92 -13.03 10.03 -6.27
CA ASP A 92 -14.18 10.77 -5.77
C ASP A 92 -15.34 9.79 -5.51
N GLN A 93 -15.80 9.77 -4.27
CA GLN A 93 -16.93 8.97 -3.80
C GLN A 93 -17.96 9.90 -3.15
N ALA A 94 -18.89 10.40 -3.95
CA ALA A 94 -19.99 11.25 -3.49
C ALA A 94 -19.52 12.53 -2.75
N GLY A 95 -18.48 13.17 -3.26
CA GLY A 95 -17.95 14.44 -2.71
C GLY A 95 -16.84 14.26 -1.66
N GLN A 96 -16.52 13.03 -1.32
CA GLN A 96 -15.33 12.70 -0.52
C GLN A 96 -14.25 12.14 -1.45
N ASP A 97 -13.07 12.71 -1.38
CA ASP A 97 -11.92 12.22 -2.11
C ASP A 97 -11.10 11.27 -1.25
N PHE A 98 -10.74 10.13 -1.83
CA PHE A 98 -9.81 9.16 -1.25
C PHE A 98 -8.57 9.07 -2.12
N SER A 99 -7.41 9.34 -1.55
CA SER A 99 -6.14 9.31 -2.25
C SER A 99 -5.26 8.16 -1.79
N ILE A 100 -4.61 7.50 -2.75
CA ILE A 100 -3.50 6.57 -2.55
C ILE A 100 -2.28 7.19 -3.22
N GLU A 101 -1.25 7.49 -2.44
CA GLU A 101 0.01 8.03 -2.91
C GLU A 101 1.12 7.01 -2.71
N GLY A 102 1.63 6.46 -3.80
CA GLY A 102 2.75 5.52 -3.81
C GLY A 102 4.07 6.25 -4.01
N THR A 103 5.06 5.92 -3.21
CA THR A 103 6.37 6.60 -3.20
C THR A 103 7.49 5.77 -3.80
N ASP A 104 7.17 4.57 -4.26
CA ASP A 104 8.16 3.58 -4.71
C ASP A 104 8.51 3.64 -6.21
N GLY A 105 7.95 4.63 -6.93
CA GLY A 105 8.19 4.83 -8.36
C GLY A 105 7.59 3.73 -9.26
N ALA A 106 6.70 2.87 -8.72
CA ALA A 106 6.03 1.88 -9.53
C ALA A 106 5.08 2.53 -10.55
N ALA A 107 4.95 1.93 -11.72
CA ALA A 107 4.02 2.41 -12.74
C ALA A 107 2.56 2.21 -12.29
N CYS A 108 1.76 3.27 -12.37
CA CYS A 108 0.34 3.22 -12.05
C CYS A 108 -0.49 3.07 -13.33
N VAL A 109 -1.34 2.06 -13.37
CA VAL A 109 -2.28 1.82 -14.48
C VAL A 109 -3.66 1.64 -13.91
N VAL A 110 -4.63 2.44 -14.36
CA VAL A 110 -6.04 2.23 -14.03
C VAL A 110 -6.62 1.21 -15.00
N ARG A 111 -7.20 0.13 -14.48
CA ARG A 111 -7.98 -0.83 -15.26
C ARG A 111 -9.43 -0.79 -14.82
N GLU A 112 -10.32 -0.63 -15.79
CA GLU A 112 -11.76 -0.57 -15.58
C GLU A 112 -12.39 -1.96 -15.81
N GLN A 113 -11.95 -2.99 -15.06
CA GLN A 113 -12.61 -4.28 -15.21
C GLN A 113 -12.40 -5.18 -13.98
N TRP A 114 -13.51 -5.67 -13.46
CA TRP A 114 -13.54 -6.85 -12.63
C TRP A 114 -13.97 -8.04 -13.51
N GLU A 115 -13.06 -8.93 -13.84
CA GLU A 115 -13.39 -10.15 -14.56
C GLU A 115 -14.31 -11.04 -13.70
N GLY A 116 -15.45 -11.43 -14.25
CA GLY A 116 -16.36 -12.43 -13.69
C GLY A 116 -17.49 -11.91 -12.80
N GLN A 117 -17.62 -10.59 -12.58
CA GLN A 117 -18.82 -10.06 -11.91
C GLN A 117 -19.57 -9.10 -12.84
N GLY A 118 -20.86 -9.34 -12.99
CA GLY A 118 -21.72 -8.46 -13.79
C GLY A 118 -21.74 -7.04 -13.23
N SER A 119 -21.84 -6.05 -14.11
CA SER A 119 -21.89 -4.63 -13.80
C SER A 119 -22.92 -4.24 -12.72
N ASN A 120 -23.97 -5.03 -12.57
CA ASN A 120 -25.08 -4.76 -11.65
C ASN A 120 -24.75 -4.99 -10.18
N TYR A 121 -23.71 -5.76 -9.84
CA TYR A 121 -23.36 -6.02 -8.45
C TYR A 121 -22.98 -4.74 -7.69
N TYR A 122 -22.23 -3.85 -8.35
CA TYR A 122 -21.76 -2.60 -7.73
C TYR A 122 -22.68 -1.40 -8.01
N ALA A 123 -23.65 -1.53 -8.89
CA ALA A 123 -24.57 -0.44 -9.27
C ALA A 123 -25.42 0.07 -8.10
N SER A 124 -25.63 -0.76 -7.06
CA SER A 124 -26.39 -0.40 -5.87
C SER A 124 -25.58 0.43 -4.85
N TYR A 125 -24.27 0.56 -5.00
CA TYR A 125 -23.47 1.37 -4.10
C TYR A 125 -23.65 2.87 -4.42
N PRO A 126 -23.90 3.72 -3.43
CA PRO A 126 -24.25 5.15 -3.65
C PRO A 126 -23.12 5.98 -4.28
N TYR A 127 -21.89 5.52 -4.18
CA TYR A 127 -20.69 6.16 -4.76
C TYR A 127 -20.22 5.50 -6.08
N SER A 128 -20.96 4.52 -6.58
CA SER A 128 -20.69 3.90 -7.86
C SER A 128 -21.34 4.73 -8.97
N ASN A 129 -20.54 5.42 -9.78
CA ASN A 129 -21.06 6.22 -10.89
C ASN A 129 -21.50 5.37 -12.08
N ASP A 130 -20.88 4.21 -12.28
CA ASP A 130 -21.04 3.37 -13.47
C ASP A 130 -21.08 1.85 -13.12
N GLY A 131 -21.02 1.50 -11.84
CA GLY A 131 -20.99 0.12 -11.37
C GLY A 131 -19.68 -0.61 -11.66
N LEU A 132 -18.66 0.08 -12.17
CA LEU A 132 -17.37 -0.53 -12.53
C LEU A 132 -16.35 -0.34 -11.42
N VAL A 133 -15.59 -1.39 -11.13
CA VAL A 133 -14.45 -1.34 -10.22
C VAL A 133 -13.25 -0.76 -10.94
N LYS A 134 -12.67 0.29 -10.37
CA LYS A 134 -11.41 0.87 -10.82
C LYS A 134 -10.27 0.18 -10.07
N VAL A 135 -9.25 -0.23 -10.78
CA VAL A 135 -8.11 -0.94 -10.22
C VAL A 135 -6.84 -0.13 -10.46
N LEU A 136 -6.28 0.43 -9.38
CA LEU A 136 -4.91 0.92 -9.39
C LEU A 136 -3.97 -0.30 -9.35
N ARG A 137 -3.01 -0.32 -10.24
CA ARG A 137 -1.97 -1.34 -10.32
C ARG A 137 -0.60 -0.69 -10.23
N GLN A 138 0.14 -0.98 -9.18
CA GLN A 138 1.55 -0.68 -9.07
C GLN A 138 2.31 -1.95 -9.45
N HIS A 139 3.26 -1.85 -10.38
CA HIS A 139 3.91 -3.01 -10.98
C HIS A 139 5.42 -2.90 -10.88
N ARG A 140 6.06 -4.01 -10.47
CA ARG A 140 7.51 -4.15 -10.44
C ARG A 140 7.92 -5.51 -11.01
N ARG A 141 8.95 -5.50 -11.83
CA ARG A 141 9.60 -6.72 -12.28
C ARG A 141 11.09 -6.65 -11.96
N LEU A 142 11.59 -7.60 -11.17
CA LEU A 142 12.97 -7.59 -10.69
C LEU A 142 13.44 -8.99 -10.30
N PRO A 143 14.75 -9.32 -10.50
CA PRO A 143 15.34 -10.51 -9.93
C PRO A 143 15.49 -10.34 -8.42
N LEU A 144 15.14 -11.38 -7.65
CA LEU A 144 15.39 -11.44 -6.21
C LEU A 144 16.15 -12.72 -5.88
N GLN A 145 17.17 -12.60 -5.04
CA GLN A 145 17.81 -13.73 -4.39
C GLN A 145 17.04 -14.11 -3.12
N ALA A 146 17.19 -15.35 -2.64
CA ALA A 146 16.61 -15.77 -1.37
C ALA A 146 17.00 -14.79 -0.24
N GLY A 147 16.01 -14.34 0.53
CA GLY A 147 16.17 -13.35 1.60
C GLY A 147 16.08 -11.89 1.14
N GLN A 148 16.21 -11.59 -0.15
CA GLN A 148 16.00 -10.23 -0.66
C GLN A 148 14.52 -9.86 -0.66
N ARG A 149 14.24 -8.56 -0.61
CA ARG A 149 12.86 -8.04 -0.53
C ARG A 149 12.61 -6.91 -1.52
N ALA A 150 11.34 -6.80 -1.93
CA ALA A 150 10.78 -5.63 -2.59
C ALA A 150 9.66 -5.07 -1.70
N VAL A 151 9.52 -3.74 -1.67
CA VAL A 151 8.52 -3.05 -0.83
C VAL A 151 7.71 -2.09 -1.68
N PHE A 152 6.38 -2.18 -1.60
CA PHE A 152 5.46 -1.14 -2.04
C PHE A 152 5.08 -0.30 -0.82
N SER A 153 5.19 1.02 -0.96
CA SER A 153 4.88 1.97 0.11
C SER A 153 3.76 2.90 -0.34
N ASN A 154 2.66 2.93 0.41
CA ASN A 154 1.47 3.69 0.05
C ASN A 154 0.96 4.51 1.24
N LEU A 155 0.74 5.80 1.03
CA LEU A 155 0.00 6.68 1.92
C LEU A 155 -1.46 6.72 1.46
N LEU A 156 -2.40 6.44 2.36
CA LEU A 156 -3.84 6.44 2.10
C LEU A 156 -4.51 7.48 3.00
N HIS A 157 -5.26 8.39 2.42
CA HIS A 157 -5.99 9.40 3.19
C HIS A 157 -7.24 9.88 2.45
N THR A 158 -8.19 10.40 3.21
CA THR A 158 -9.37 11.10 2.71
C THR A 158 -9.20 12.60 2.84
N HIS A 159 -9.82 13.35 1.95
CA HIS A 159 -9.89 14.81 2.02
C HIS A 159 -11.16 15.33 1.35
N GLU A 160 -11.60 16.51 1.75
CA GLU A 160 -12.63 17.27 1.07
C GLU A 160 -11.98 18.35 0.21
N GLY A 161 -12.46 18.51 -1.03
CA GLY A 161 -11.98 19.57 -1.93
C GLY A 161 -10.66 19.27 -2.65
N ALA A 162 -10.18 20.25 -3.40
CA ALA A 162 -9.34 20.08 -4.58
C ALA A 162 -7.89 19.63 -4.35
N ALA A 163 -7.33 19.62 -3.14
CA ALA A 163 -5.93 19.25 -2.97
C ALA A 163 -5.69 18.45 -1.68
N PRO A 164 -5.04 17.29 -1.76
CA PRO A 164 -4.60 16.58 -0.58
C PRO A 164 -3.59 17.43 0.19
N THR A 165 -3.81 17.53 1.49
CA THR A 165 -2.99 18.31 2.42
C THR A 165 -1.73 17.54 2.87
N LEU A 166 -1.62 16.26 2.51
CA LEU A 166 -0.51 15.39 2.85
C LEU A 166 0.36 15.13 1.62
N LYS A 167 1.66 15.02 1.85
CA LYS A 167 2.66 14.61 0.86
C LYS A 167 3.47 13.45 1.42
N ALA A 168 3.74 12.46 0.57
CA ALA A 168 4.62 11.35 0.89
C ALA A 168 5.92 11.46 0.09
N GLU A 169 7.05 11.21 0.76
CA GLU A 169 8.38 11.17 0.18
C GLU A 169 9.11 9.91 0.65
N ARG A 170 9.67 9.16 -0.29
CA ARG A 170 10.50 8.00 0.03
C ARG A 170 11.87 8.47 0.53
N VAL A 171 12.23 8.09 1.73
CA VAL A 171 13.54 8.42 2.33
C VAL A 171 14.48 7.22 2.37
N ALA A 172 13.95 6.01 2.27
CA ALA A 172 14.68 4.76 2.11
C ALA A 172 13.77 3.70 1.46
N ASP A 173 14.32 2.55 1.07
CA ASP A 173 13.55 1.47 0.44
C ASP A 173 12.39 0.96 1.32
N ASN A 174 12.53 1.09 2.62
CA ASN A 174 11.61 0.63 3.63
C ASN A 174 11.04 1.75 4.51
N ALA A 175 11.16 3.03 4.09
CA ALA A 175 10.72 4.17 4.88
C ALA A 175 10.20 5.33 4.03
N MET A 176 9.18 6.02 4.54
CA MET A 176 8.64 7.24 3.95
C MET A 176 8.50 8.35 4.99
N LEU A 177 8.72 9.57 4.55
CA LEU A 177 8.38 10.81 5.25
C LEU A 177 7.00 11.27 4.76
N ILE A 178 6.09 11.49 5.68
CA ILE A 178 4.78 12.10 5.44
C ILE A 178 4.83 13.51 6.01
N SER A 179 4.43 14.51 5.25
CA SER A 179 4.37 15.90 5.68
C SER A 179 3.01 16.52 5.38
N GLY A 180 2.53 17.33 6.31
CA GLY A 180 1.28 18.07 6.19
C GLY A 180 1.24 19.28 7.11
N ALA A 181 0.17 20.04 7.06
CA ALA A 181 0.02 21.26 7.89
C ALA A 181 0.07 20.98 9.41
N SER A 182 -0.28 19.75 9.82
CA SER A 182 -0.35 19.34 11.23
C SER A 182 0.88 18.60 11.73
N GLY A 183 1.98 18.57 10.97
CA GLY A 183 3.23 17.95 11.38
C GLY A 183 3.87 17.05 10.33
N LYS A 184 4.90 16.35 10.76
CA LYS A 184 5.62 15.37 9.96
C LYS A 184 5.64 14.03 10.68
N TRP A 185 5.61 12.96 9.89
CA TRP A 185 5.68 11.59 10.35
C TRP A 185 6.70 10.84 9.52
N LEU A 186 7.57 10.12 10.19
CA LEU A 186 8.49 9.18 9.55
C LEU A 186 8.00 7.77 9.88
N ALA A 187 7.67 6.99 8.87
CA ALA A 187 7.14 5.64 9.01
C ALA A 187 7.99 4.64 8.24
N GLY A 188 8.06 3.41 8.71
CA GLY A 188 8.79 2.38 7.99
C GLY A 188 8.70 0.99 8.60
N VAL A 189 9.35 0.05 7.91
CA VAL A 189 9.39 -1.37 8.26
C VAL A 189 10.82 -1.86 8.39
N GLY A 190 11.05 -2.70 9.41
CA GLY A 190 12.36 -3.29 9.68
C GLY A 190 13.43 -2.28 10.08
N ARG A 191 14.66 -2.78 10.10
CA ARG A 191 15.81 -1.98 10.55
C ARG A 191 16.08 -0.80 9.63
N ILE A 192 16.34 0.35 10.22
CA ILE A 192 16.83 1.55 9.56
C ILE A 192 17.89 2.24 10.41
N ASP A 193 18.81 2.91 9.73
CA ASP A 193 19.78 3.82 10.33
C ASP A 193 19.83 5.08 9.44
N LEU A 194 19.15 6.14 9.88
CA LEU A 194 19.16 7.47 9.26
C LEU A 194 19.99 8.40 10.16
N PRO A 195 21.24 8.70 9.79
CA PRO A 195 22.14 9.45 10.64
C PRO A 195 21.54 10.79 11.12
N GLY A 196 21.55 11.03 12.43
CA GLY A 196 20.99 12.23 13.04
C GLY A 196 19.46 12.31 13.09
N VAL A 197 18.74 11.30 12.58
CA VAL A 197 17.28 11.28 12.52
C VAL A 197 16.70 10.13 13.33
N LEU A 198 16.99 8.88 12.94
CA LEU A 198 16.42 7.71 13.59
C LEU A 198 17.31 6.48 13.38
N ARG A 199 17.51 5.71 14.44
CA ARG A 199 18.04 4.35 14.38
C ARG A 199 17.12 3.41 15.11
N THR A 200 16.61 2.39 14.44
CA THR A 200 15.72 1.38 15.01
C THR A 200 15.86 0.02 14.32
N ASP A 201 15.57 -1.05 15.04
CA ASP A 201 15.45 -2.43 14.53
C ASP A 201 14.01 -2.96 14.66
N ALA A 202 13.06 -2.11 15.02
CA ALA A 202 11.65 -2.48 15.13
C ALA A 202 11.11 -2.98 13.78
N ALA A 203 10.28 -4.02 13.84
CA ALA A 203 9.66 -4.59 12.63
C ALA A 203 8.74 -3.59 11.90
N LEU A 204 8.08 -2.72 12.66
CA LEU A 204 7.20 -1.67 12.17
C LEU A 204 7.30 -0.48 13.13
N TRP A 205 7.44 0.74 12.60
CA TRP A 205 7.66 1.92 13.42
C TRP A 205 7.05 3.19 12.79
N LEU A 206 6.69 4.12 13.67
CA LEU A 206 6.22 5.46 13.33
C LEU A 206 6.81 6.44 14.34
N VAL A 207 7.39 7.52 13.85
CA VAL A 207 7.88 8.65 14.65
C VAL A 207 7.22 9.91 14.13
N SER A 208 6.79 10.80 15.02
CA SER A 208 6.23 12.11 14.65
C SER A 208 6.99 13.23 15.37
N ASP A 209 7.02 14.40 14.74
CA ASP A 209 7.47 15.66 15.32
C ASP A 209 6.31 16.49 15.90
N SER A 210 5.09 15.93 15.87
CA SER A 210 3.93 16.57 16.50
C SER A 210 3.90 16.27 18.00
N ASP A 211 3.85 17.30 18.80
CA ASP A 211 3.60 17.26 20.26
C ASP A 211 2.26 16.58 20.60
#